data_6ff82b7e6eb17f5474e774a023e4418f
#
_entry.id   6ff82b7e6eb17f5474e774a023e4418f
#
_cell.length_a   1.000
_cell.length_b   1.000
_cell.length_c   1.000
_cell.angle_alpha   90.00
_cell.angle_beta   90.00
_cell.angle_gamma   90.00
#
_symmetry.space_group_name_H-M   'P 1'
#
loop_
_entity.id
_entity.type
_entity.pdbx_description
1 polymer ?
#
loop_
_entity_poly.entity_id
_entity_poly.type
_entity_poly.pdbx_seq_one_letter_code
_entity_poly.pdbx_strand_id
1 'polypeptide(L)'
;TSRVVIGSVEENFESLLPGGTPRIIIVTDAKVHANNLAFVNAHEHIVIGQGESSKTFVKLEEVYRQLLHMGADRSTFIVGMGGGIVTDVTGFVASTYMRGVRFGFLPTTLLAQVDASIGGKNGVNLDGYKNIIGVFNQPEFVLCDPELLSSLPDREFRAGLAEVIKAGIIGDAELFSMVERHSFEEIRSDAPLLRELIIRSIRVKTAIVEHDQRERGERRKLNLGHTFAHAIEKSFTNLSHG
;
A
#
# COMPACT_ATOMS: atom_id res chain seq x y z
N THR A 1 8.98 -14.41 -3.93
CA THR A 1 7.59 -14.70 -3.49
C THR A 1 7.27 -13.74 -2.36
N SER A 2 6.17 -13.00 -2.44
CA SER A 2 5.68 -12.13 -1.37
C SER A 2 4.66 -12.88 -0.52
N ARG A 3 4.68 -12.68 0.80
CA ARG A 3 3.64 -13.21 1.71
C ARG A 3 2.64 -12.11 2.03
N VAL A 4 1.34 -12.39 1.85
CA VAL A 4 0.28 -11.49 2.32
C VAL A 4 -0.34 -12.11 3.58
N VAL A 5 -0.30 -11.37 4.67
CA VAL A 5 -0.80 -11.79 5.99
C VAL A 5 -1.89 -10.82 6.43
N ILE A 6 -2.98 -11.32 6.98
CA ILE A 6 -4.09 -10.51 7.49
C ILE A 6 -4.23 -10.79 8.99
N GLY A 7 -3.86 -9.82 9.79
CA GLY A 7 -3.86 -9.92 11.26
C GLY A 7 -3.17 -8.74 11.92
N SER A 8 -3.15 -8.75 13.26
CA SER A 8 -2.56 -7.69 14.07
C SER A 8 -1.07 -7.50 13.79
N VAL A 9 -0.63 -6.25 13.70
CA VAL A 9 0.79 -5.89 13.58
C VAL A 9 1.56 -6.38 14.82
N GLU A 10 1.02 -6.22 16.01
CA GLU A 10 1.68 -6.61 17.26
C GLU A 10 2.02 -8.10 17.30
N GLU A 11 1.12 -8.95 16.82
CA GLU A 11 1.30 -10.42 16.87
C GLU A 11 2.17 -10.95 15.72
N ASN A 12 2.16 -10.31 14.56
CA ASN A 12 2.70 -10.91 13.34
C ASN A 12 4.00 -10.28 12.84
N PHE A 13 4.25 -9.01 13.16
CA PHE A 13 5.33 -8.23 12.55
C PHE A 13 6.71 -8.89 12.71
N GLU A 14 7.10 -9.21 13.93
CA GLU A 14 8.40 -9.82 14.23
C GLU A 14 8.63 -11.16 13.49
N SER A 15 7.57 -11.96 13.36
CA SER A 15 7.62 -13.25 12.69
C SER A 15 7.81 -13.15 11.17
N LEU A 16 7.52 -12.01 10.59
CA LEU A 16 7.64 -11.73 9.15
C LEU A 16 8.99 -11.15 8.77
N LEU A 17 9.74 -10.67 9.75
CA LEU A 17 11.08 -10.14 9.51
C LEU A 17 12.05 -11.27 9.11
N PRO A 18 13.04 -10.96 8.28
CA PRO A 18 14.07 -11.93 7.94
C PRO A 18 14.85 -12.36 9.17
N GLY A 19 15.21 -13.64 9.24
CA GLY A 19 16.03 -14.16 10.33
C GLY A 19 17.35 -13.40 10.50
N GLY A 20 17.79 -13.23 11.77
CA GLY A 20 19.05 -12.54 12.11
C GLY A 20 18.88 -11.10 12.60
N THR A 21 17.69 -10.70 13.02
CA THR A 21 17.37 -9.35 13.56
C THR A 21 17.96 -8.24 12.68
N PRO A 22 17.39 -7.99 11.50
CA PRO A 22 17.89 -6.94 10.63
C PRO A 22 17.69 -5.58 11.28
N ARG A 23 18.53 -4.62 10.96
CA ARG A 23 18.25 -3.22 11.23
C ARG A 23 17.01 -2.81 10.45
N ILE A 24 15.99 -2.28 11.13
CA ILE A 24 14.72 -1.89 10.54
C ILE A 24 14.67 -0.36 10.45
N ILE A 25 14.29 0.14 9.28
CA ILE A 25 13.96 1.56 9.09
C ILE A 25 12.53 1.65 8.55
N ILE A 26 11.65 2.33 9.29
CA ILE A 26 10.27 2.55 8.88
C ILE A 26 10.19 3.83 8.04
N VAL A 27 9.59 3.75 6.86
CA VAL A 27 9.20 4.90 6.05
C VAL A 27 7.71 5.12 6.23
N THR A 28 7.31 6.30 6.67
CA THR A 28 5.90 6.64 6.97
C THR A 28 5.58 8.09 6.62
N ASP A 29 4.33 8.48 6.70
CA ASP A 29 3.91 9.88 6.62
C ASP A 29 3.57 10.47 8.00
N ALA A 30 3.48 11.80 8.08
CA ALA A 30 3.28 12.49 9.35
C ALA A 30 1.98 12.10 10.07
N LYS A 31 0.91 11.81 9.33
CA LYS A 31 -0.39 11.42 9.92
C LYS A 31 -0.35 10.01 10.48
N VAL A 32 0.21 9.07 9.73
CA VAL A 32 0.39 7.69 10.18
C VAL A 32 1.34 7.64 11.37
N HIS A 33 2.45 8.41 11.34
CA HIS A 33 3.35 8.55 12.47
C HIS A 33 2.62 9.02 13.73
N ALA A 34 1.83 10.10 13.64
CA ALA A 34 1.09 10.64 14.78
C ALA A 34 0.07 9.64 15.37
N ASN A 35 -0.54 8.81 14.54
CA ASN A 35 -1.52 7.81 14.97
C ASN A 35 -0.89 6.51 15.53
N ASN A 36 0.40 6.27 15.24
CA ASN A 36 1.10 5.02 15.59
C ASN A 36 2.43 5.29 16.30
N LEU A 37 2.49 6.35 17.13
CA LEU A 37 3.70 6.84 17.75
C LEU A 37 4.52 5.77 18.48
N ALA A 38 3.86 4.91 19.26
CA ALA A 38 4.55 3.87 20.03
C ALA A 38 5.30 2.90 19.12
N PHE A 39 4.64 2.39 18.10
CA PHE A 39 5.23 1.44 17.16
C PHE A 39 6.33 2.09 16.30
N VAL A 40 6.07 3.26 15.74
CA VAL A 40 7.04 3.92 14.85
C VAL A 40 8.28 4.39 15.61
N ASN A 41 8.10 4.97 16.81
CA ASN A 41 9.23 5.45 17.62
C ASN A 41 10.07 4.34 18.27
N ALA A 42 9.58 3.12 18.30
CA ALA A 42 10.37 1.96 18.70
C ALA A 42 11.45 1.58 17.66
N HIS A 43 11.38 2.16 16.45
CA HIS A 43 12.27 1.89 15.34
C HIS A 43 12.90 3.18 14.79
N GLU A 44 14.01 3.04 14.10
CA GLU A 44 14.50 4.13 13.25
C GLU A 44 13.48 4.42 12.16
N HIS A 45 13.21 5.70 11.87
CA HIS A 45 12.16 6.02 10.90
C HIS A 45 12.47 7.29 10.09
N ILE A 46 11.85 7.34 8.91
CA ILE A 46 11.85 8.47 7.99
C ILE A 46 10.40 8.89 7.75
N VAL A 47 10.11 10.14 8.05
CA VAL A 47 8.78 10.71 7.79
C VAL A 47 8.82 11.46 6.46
N ILE A 48 8.07 10.95 5.47
CA ILE A 48 7.90 11.64 4.18
C ILE A 48 6.72 12.64 4.25
N GLY A 49 6.59 13.50 3.25
CA GLY A 49 5.44 14.41 3.14
C GLY A 49 4.12 13.66 2.93
N GLN A 50 3.02 14.41 2.98
CA GLN A 50 1.67 13.89 2.74
C GLN A 50 1.19 14.17 1.32
N GLY A 51 0.31 13.31 0.83
CA GLY A 51 -0.36 13.48 -0.45
C GLY A 51 0.53 13.20 -1.67
N GLU A 52 -0.06 13.32 -2.83
CA GLU A 52 0.53 12.96 -4.12
C GLU A 52 1.82 13.76 -4.44
N SER A 53 1.96 14.97 -3.89
CA SER A 53 3.17 15.79 -4.01
C SER A 53 4.42 15.17 -3.37
N SER A 54 4.25 14.17 -2.51
CA SER A 54 5.35 13.42 -1.90
C SER A 54 5.89 12.30 -2.79
N LYS A 55 5.21 12.00 -3.89
CA LYS A 55 5.55 10.90 -4.80
C LYS A 55 6.39 11.39 -6.00
N THR A 56 7.51 12.05 -5.70
CA THR A 56 8.39 12.70 -6.69
C THR A 56 9.86 12.34 -6.49
N PHE A 57 10.68 12.54 -7.54
CA PHE A 57 12.13 12.31 -7.46
C PHE A 57 12.82 13.15 -6.38
N VAL A 58 12.38 14.39 -6.17
CA VAL A 58 12.92 15.26 -5.12
C VAL A 58 12.74 14.61 -3.74
N LYS A 59 11.55 14.05 -3.49
CA LYS A 59 11.27 13.34 -2.24
C LYS A 59 12.04 12.02 -2.13
N LEU A 60 12.21 11.30 -3.21
CA LEU A 60 13.09 10.13 -3.22
C LEU A 60 14.52 10.48 -2.83
N GLU A 61 15.07 11.57 -3.40
CA GLU A 61 16.42 12.03 -3.06
C GLU A 61 16.54 12.37 -1.57
N GLU A 62 15.54 13.02 -0.97
CA GLU A 62 15.50 13.29 0.47
C GLU A 62 15.55 12.00 1.30
N VAL A 63 14.79 10.98 0.89
CA VAL A 63 14.78 9.68 1.57
C VAL A 63 16.14 8.97 1.43
N TYR A 64 16.75 8.98 0.24
CA TYR A 64 18.09 8.40 0.06
C TYR A 64 19.14 9.09 0.91
N ARG A 65 19.12 10.42 1.00
CA ARG A 65 20.05 11.19 1.85
C ARG A 65 19.88 10.83 3.33
N GLN A 66 18.64 10.66 3.79
CA GLN A 66 18.37 10.23 5.16
C GLN A 66 18.88 8.81 5.42
N LEU A 67 18.63 7.85 4.51
CA LEU A 67 19.17 6.49 4.61
C LEU A 67 20.68 6.48 4.69
N LEU A 68 21.36 7.27 3.86
CA LEU A 68 22.82 7.43 3.89
C LEU A 68 23.30 8.03 5.21
N HIS A 69 22.66 9.09 5.69
CA HIS A 69 23.01 9.74 6.94
C HIS A 69 22.82 8.81 8.15
N MET A 70 21.78 7.98 8.12
CA MET A 70 21.56 6.95 9.13
C MET A 70 22.55 5.79 9.01
N GLY A 71 23.37 5.72 7.97
CA GLY A 71 24.28 4.62 7.72
C GLY A 71 23.59 3.30 7.35
N ALA A 72 22.42 3.39 6.67
CA ALA A 72 21.72 2.20 6.18
C ALA A 72 22.60 1.46 5.16
N ASP A 73 22.69 0.15 5.28
CA ASP A 73 23.48 -0.72 4.42
C ASP A 73 22.61 -1.80 3.73
N ARG A 74 23.24 -2.74 3.04
CA ARG A 74 22.54 -3.81 2.31
C ARG A 74 21.81 -4.81 3.20
N SER A 75 22.12 -4.86 4.49
CA SER A 75 21.44 -5.72 5.47
C SER A 75 20.21 -5.05 6.06
N THR A 76 20.06 -3.73 5.87
CA THR A 76 18.90 -2.96 6.34
C THR A 76 17.62 -3.44 5.71
N PHE A 77 16.58 -3.62 6.52
CA PHE A 77 15.23 -3.93 6.08
C PHE A 77 14.36 -2.68 6.13
N ILE A 78 13.76 -2.30 5.02
CA ILE A 78 12.90 -1.11 4.96
C ILE A 78 11.44 -1.52 5.06
N VAL A 79 10.67 -0.86 5.93
CA VAL A 79 9.24 -1.10 6.11
C VAL A 79 8.46 0.15 5.72
N GLY A 80 7.60 0.04 4.73
CA GLY A 80 6.64 1.10 4.38
C GLY A 80 5.37 0.99 5.22
N MET A 81 5.16 1.89 6.17
CA MET A 81 3.94 1.96 6.97
C MET A 81 3.11 3.16 6.55
N GLY A 82 2.04 2.94 5.78
CA GLY A 82 1.23 4.04 5.26
C GLY A 82 0.25 3.64 4.17
N GLY A 83 -0.33 4.64 3.52
CA GLY A 83 -1.18 4.46 2.34
C GLY A 83 -0.38 4.15 1.06
N GLY A 84 -1.06 4.09 -0.08
CA GLY A 84 -0.46 3.75 -1.37
C GLY A 84 0.74 4.62 -1.77
N ILE A 85 0.75 5.90 -1.39
CA ILE A 85 1.89 6.80 -1.64
C ILE A 85 3.13 6.32 -0.88
N VAL A 86 2.97 5.99 0.40
CA VAL A 86 4.08 5.52 1.24
C VAL A 86 4.60 4.17 0.73
N THR A 87 3.72 3.23 0.40
CA THR A 87 4.13 1.92 -0.13
C THR A 87 4.84 2.05 -1.47
N ASP A 88 4.35 2.88 -2.38
CA ASP A 88 4.99 3.11 -3.69
C ASP A 88 6.39 3.75 -3.55
N VAL A 89 6.52 4.81 -2.73
CA VAL A 89 7.80 5.46 -2.44
C VAL A 89 8.77 4.49 -1.79
N THR A 90 8.32 3.78 -0.76
CA THR A 90 9.15 2.81 -0.04
C THR A 90 9.63 1.69 -0.96
N GLY A 91 8.72 1.11 -1.74
CA GLY A 91 9.06 0.02 -2.65
C GLY A 91 10.02 0.45 -3.76
N PHE A 92 9.88 1.69 -4.28
CA PHE A 92 10.79 2.26 -5.25
C PHE A 92 12.18 2.53 -4.63
N VAL A 93 12.21 3.18 -3.46
CA VAL A 93 13.46 3.44 -2.72
C VAL A 93 14.18 2.14 -2.40
N ALA A 94 13.49 1.17 -1.81
CA ALA A 94 14.11 -0.11 -1.47
C ALA A 94 14.64 -0.86 -2.69
N SER A 95 13.95 -0.75 -3.83
CA SER A 95 14.36 -1.41 -5.08
C SER A 95 15.61 -0.79 -5.71
N THR A 96 15.91 0.46 -5.41
CA THR A 96 16.98 1.23 -6.08
C THR A 96 18.15 1.59 -5.15
N TYR A 97 17.89 1.78 -3.84
CA TYR A 97 18.93 2.04 -2.85
C TYR A 97 19.92 0.88 -2.82
N MET A 98 21.22 1.16 -2.95
CA MET A 98 22.28 0.16 -3.03
C MET A 98 22.06 -0.97 -4.06
N ARG A 99 21.29 -0.71 -5.12
CA ARG A 99 20.83 -1.67 -6.15
C ARG A 99 19.81 -2.70 -5.64
N GLY A 100 19.15 -2.41 -4.56
CA GLY A 100 18.11 -3.20 -3.95
C GLY A 100 18.44 -3.62 -2.53
N VAL A 101 17.53 -3.27 -1.60
CA VAL A 101 17.49 -3.76 -0.22
C VAL A 101 16.16 -4.44 0.03
N ARG A 102 16.08 -5.27 1.06
CA ARG A 102 14.86 -6.01 1.42
C ARG A 102 13.82 -5.07 2.01
N PHE A 103 12.54 -5.36 1.78
CA PHE A 103 11.48 -4.50 2.27
C PHE A 103 10.15 -5.25 2.48
N GLY A 104 9.27 -4.66 3.29
CA GLY A 104 7.91 -5.10 3.54
C GLY A 104 6.95 -3.93 3.69
N PHE A 105 5.64 -4.21 3.74
CA PHE A 105 4.61 -3.20 3.86
C PHE A 105 3.67 -3.45 5.04
N LEU A 106 3.29 -2.37 5.72
CA LEU A 106 2.22 -2.24 6.69
C LEU A 106 1.20 -1.21 6.15
N PRO A 107 0.30 -1.60 5.25
CA PRO A 107 -0.65 -0.67 4.65
C PRO A 107 -1.69 -0.18 5.66
N THR A 108 -1.87 1.14 5.76
CA THR A 108 -2.76 1.79 6.75
C THR A 108 -4.00 2.42 6.13
N THR A 109 -4.24 2.22 4.84
CA THR A 109 -5.48 2.60 4.16
C THR A 109 -6.14 1.38 3.54
N LEU A 110 -7.47 1.38 3.45
CA LEU A 110 -8.19 0.26 2.82
C LEU A 110 -7.71 0.05 1.38
N LEU A 111 -7.56 1.14 0.61
CA LEU A 111 -7.02 1.09 -0.76
C LEU A 111 -5.65 0.41 -0.82
N ALA A 112 -4.76 0.71 0.12
CA ALA A 112 -3.45 0.07 0.14
C ALA A 112 -3.53 -1.40 0.56
N GLN A 113 -4.40 -1.77 1.50
CA GLN A 113 -4.57 -3.16 1.93
C GLN A 113 -5.12 -4.06 0.82
N VAL A 114 -6.11 -3.57 0.04
CA VAL A 114 -6.77 -4.39 -0.97
C VAL A 114 -6.16 -4.26 -2.37
N ASP A 115 -5.40 -3.19 -2.61
CA ASP A 115 -4.86 -2.90 -3.95
C ASP A 115 -3.40 -2.45 -3.94
N ALA A 116 -3.06 -1.23 -3.55
CA ALA A 116 -1.80 -0.58 -3.88
C ALA A 116 -0.54 -1.33 -3.39
N SER A 117 -0.54 -1.97 -2.22
CA SER A 117 0.61 -2.70 -1.68
C SER A 117 0.83 -4.08 -2.32
N ILE A 118 -0.10 -4.56 -3.16
CA ILE A 118 -0.10 -5.91 -3.70
C ILE A 118 0.24 -5.89 -5.18
N GLY A 119 1.16 -6.77 -5.59
CA GLY A 119 1.49 -6.97 -6.99
C GLY A 119 2.77 -6.28 -7.46
N GLY A 120 3.54 -5.68 -6.52
CA GLY A 120 4.91 -5.23 -6.73
C GLY A 120 5.10 -4.07 -7.70
N LYS A 121 4.04 -3.35 -8.06
CA LYS A 121 4.16 -2.09 -8.78
C LYS A 121 4.56 -1.01 -7.78
N ASN A 122 5.73 -0.42 -7.95
CA ASN A 122 6.19 0.70 -7.13
C ASN A 122 6.63 1.82 -8.07
N GLY A 123 6.20 3.04 -7.83
CA GLY A 123 6.49 4.08 -8.78
C GLY A 123 6.28 5.49 -8.25
N VAL A 124 6.75 6.45 -9.04
CA VAL A 124 6.69 7.87 -8.73
C VAL A 124 6.25 8.68 -9.94
N ASN A 125 5.85 9.91 -9.66
CA ASN A 125 5.36 10.84 -10.65
C ASN A 125 6.51 11.68 -11.23
N LEU A 126 6.37 12.06 -12.48
CA LEU A 126 7.27 12.99 -13.15
C LEU A 126 6.46 13.92 -14.06
N ASP A 127 6.70 15.22 -13.97
CA ASP A 127 6.12 16.26 -14.83
C ASP A 127 4.59 16.17 -14.97
N GLY A 128 3.90 15.87 -13.86
CA GLY A 128 2.44 15.73 -13.83
C GLY A 128 1.89 14.38 -14.32
N TYR A 129 2.75 13.49 -14.79
CA TYR A 129 2.37 12.12 -15.15
C TYR A 129 2.47 11.20 -13.93
N LYS A 130 1.35 10.60 -13.53
CA LYS A 130 1.29 9.67 -12.39
C LYS A 130 1.96 8.33 -12.74
N ASN A 131 2.75 7.79 -11.82
CA ASN A 131 3.33 6.44 -11.87
C ASN A 131 4.13 6.14 -13.15
N ILE A 132 4.63 7.18 -13.86
CA ILE A 132 5.30 6.99 -15.13
C ILE A 132 6.69 6.35 -14.99
N ILE A 133 7.30 6.51 -13.84
CA ILE A 133 8.59 5.87 -13.52
C ILE A 133 8.38 4.90 -12.37
N GLY A 134 8.78 3.66 -12.60
CA GLY A 134 8.53 2.62 -11.60
C GLY A 134 9.33 1.35 -11.85
N VAL A 135 9.19 0.45 -10.89
CA VAL A 135 9.78 -0.87 -10.90
C VAL A 135 8.74 -1.94 -10.58
N PHE A 136 8.96 -3.15 -11.05
CA PHE A 136 8.25 -4.33 -10.59
C PHE A 136 9.15 -5.06 -9.58
N ASN A 137 8.91 -4.85 -8.29
CA ASN A 137 9.60 -5.54 -7.23
C ASN A 137 8.63 -5.84 -6.08
N GLN A 138 8.56 -7.11 -5.69
CA GLN A 138 7.63 -7.57 -4.65
C GLN A 138 8.22 -7.32 -3.27
N PRO A 139 7.42 -6.81 -2.30
CA PRO A 139 7.83 -6.81 -0.90
C PRO A 139 7.95 -8.26 -0.40
N GLU A 140 8.75 -8.51 0.61
CA GLU A 140 8.82 -9.84 1.23
C GLU A 140 7.52 -10.20 1.94
N PHE A 141 6.89 -9.19 2.55
CA PHE A 141 5.56 -9.33 3.11
C PHE A 141 4.70 -8.08 2.93
N VAL A 142 3.39 -8.28 2.96
CA VAL A 142 2.37 -7.27 3.16
C VAL A 142 1.54 -7.72 4.36
N LEU A 143 1.61 -7.00 5.48
CA LEU A 143 0.82 -7.29 6.67
C LEU A 143 -0.35 -6.31 6.75
N CYS A 144 -1.53 -6.80 6.40
CA CYS A 144 -2.79 -6.06 6.42
C CYS A 144 -3.44 -6.22 7.79
N ASP A 145 -3.39 -5.17 8.59
CA ASP A 145 -4.08 -5.09 9.87
C ASP A 145 -5.33 -4.22 9.73
N PRO A 146 -6.54 -4.77 9.82
CA PRO A 146 -7.77 -3.99 9.74
C PRO A 146 -7.91 -2.93 10.84
N GLU A 147 -7.26 -3.10 11.99
CA GLU A 147 -7.31 -2.13 13.09
C GLU A 147 -6.62 -0.80 12.74
N LEU A 148 -5.61 -0.84 11.85
CA LEU A 148 -4.97 0.37 11.32
C LEU A 148 -5.93 1.27 10.52
N LEU A 149 -7.09 0.76 10.10
CA LEU A 149 -8.11 1.50 9.39
C LEU A 149 -9.02 2.32 10.32
N SER A 150 -8.96 2.13 11.63
CA SER A 150 -9.81 2.80 12.61
C SER A 150 -9.71 4.33 12.55
N SER A 151 -8.51 4.86 12.33
CA SER A 151 -8.23 6.29 12.21
C SER A 151 -8.35 6.86 10.78
N LEU A 152 -8.71 6.00 9.81
CA LEU A 152 -8.82 6.42 8.41
C LEU A 152 -10.06 7.29 8.20
N PRO A 153 -9.96 8.50 7.58
CA PRO A 153 -11.12 9.30 7.26
C PRO A 153 -12.09 8.59 6.32
N ASP A 154 -13.39 8.88 6.46
CA ASP A 154 -14.45 8.25 5.64
C ASP A 154 -14.19 8.38 4.14
N ARG A 155 -13.70 9.55 3.71
CA ARG A 155 -13.36 9.78 2.31
C ARG A 155 -12.33 8.77 1.79
N GLU A 156 -11.26 8.54 2.54
CA GLU A 156 -10.20 7.60 2.16
C GLU A 156 -10.67 6.14 2.29
N PHE A 157 -11.54 5.88 3.26
CA PHE A 157 -12.15 4.56 3.38
C PHE A 157 -13.06 4.26 2.17
N ARG A 158 -13.89 5.23 1.74
CA ARG A 158 -14.74 5.11 0.53
C ARG A 158 -13.91 4.90 -0.74
N ALA A 159 -12.78 5.60 -0.86
CA ALA A 159 -11.84 5.37 -1.97
C ALA A 159 -11.33 3.92 -2.02
N GLY A 160 -10.98 3.35 -0.87
CA GLY A 160 -10.62 1.93 -0.79
C GLY A 160 -11.78 0.98 -1.07
N LEU A 161 -13.00 1.35 -0.66
CA LEU A 161 -14.20 0.54 -0.91
C LEU A 161 -14.52 0.45 -2.42
N ALA A 162 -14.21 1.48 -3.20
CA ALA A 162 -14.34 1.42 -4.66
C ALA A 162 -13.45 0.31 -5.26
N GLU A 163 -12.24 0.09 -4.72
CA GLU A 163 -11.37 -1.01 -5.14
C GLU A 163 -11.91 -2.38 -4.72
N VAL A 164 -12.58 -2.47 -3.55
CA VAL A 164 -13.29 -3.69 -3.12
C VAL A 164 -14.42 -4.01 -4.11
N ILE A 165 -15.22 -3.01 -4.49
CA ILE A 165 -16.29 -3.14 -5.49
C ILE A 165 -15.70 -3.59 -6.83
N LYS A 166 -14.61 -2.97 -7.27
CA LYS A 166 -13.90 -3.34 -8.50
C LYS A 166 -13.48 -4.82 -8.47
N ALA A 167 -12.89 -5.27 -7.37
CA ALA A 167 -12.50 -6.67 -7.21
C ALA A 167 -13.71 -7.61 -7.29
N GLY A 168 -14.83 -7.25 -6.68
CA GLY A 168 -16.08 -7.99 -6.78
C GLY A 168 -16.58 -8.12 -8.21
N ILE A 169 -16.60 -7.03 -8.97
CA ILE A 169 -17.01 -7.02 -10.38
C ILE A 169 -16.09 -7.89 -11.25
N ILE A 170 -14.79 -7.87 -10.99
CA ILE A 170 -13.79 -8.57 -11.81
C ILE A 170 -13.78 -10.07 -11.55
N GLY A 171 -13.93 -10.49 -10.29
CA GLY A 171 -13.61 -11.87 -9.97
C GLY A 171 -14.33 -12.52 -8.79
N ASP A 172 -15.21 -11.82 -8.07
CA ASP A 172 -15.92 -12.40 -6.92
C ASP A 172 -17.32 -11.78 -6.74
N ALA A 173 -18.32 -12.42 -7.35
CA ALA A 173 -19.72 -11.97 -7.29
C ALA A 173 -20.27 -11.91 -5.84
N GLU A 174 -19.82 -12.80 -4.94
CA GLU A 174 -20.23 -12.75 -3.53
C GLU A 174 -19.63 -11.54 -2.81
N LEU A 175 -18.38 -11.18 -3.11
CA LEU A 175 -17.78 -9.94 -2.62
C LEU A 175 -18.61 -8.72 -3.02
N PHE A 176 -19.03 -8.66 -4.28
CA PHE A 176 -19.91 -7.58 -4.77
C PHE A 176 -21.23 -7.56 -4.01
N SER A 177 -21.88 -8.71 -3.88
CA SER A 177 -23.15 -8.84 -3.16
C SER A 177 -23.03 -8.50 -1.66
N MET A 178 -21.88 -8.79 -1.04
CA MET A 178 -21.63 -8.40 0.36
C MET A 178 -21.60 -6.87 0.49
N VAL A 179 -20.93 -6.16 -0.41
CA VAL A 179 -20.90 -4.70 -0.38
C VAL A 179 -22.29 -4.12 -0.67
N GLU A 180 -23.06 -4.70 -1.58
CA GLU A 180 -24.38 -4.23 -1.97
C GLU A 180 -25.40 -4.35 -0.82
N ARG A 181 -25.28 -5.40 0.01
CA ARG A 181 -26.23 -5.70 1.10
C ARG A 181 -25.98 -4.93 2.39
N HIS A 182 -24.83 -4.27 2.54
CA HIS A 182 -24.46 -3.58 3.78
C HIS A 182 -24.27 -2.09 3.53
N SER A 183 -24.71 -1.29 4.48
CA SER A 183 -24.44 0.15 4.49
C SER A 183 -22.94 0.44 4.73
N PHE A 184 -22.54 1.65 4.41
CA PHE A 184 -21.18 2.10 4.68
C PHE A 184 -20.81 2.00 6.16
N GLU A 185 -21.75 2.37 7.02
CA GLU A 185 -21.61 2.36 8.49
C GLU A 185 -21.43 0.93 9.01
N GLU A 186 -22.17 -0.03 8.49
CA GLU A 186 -22.04 -1.46 8.83
C GLU A 186 -20.66 -1.98 8.41
N ILE A 187 -20.25 -1.76 7.14
CA ILE A 187 -18.94 -2.21 6.66
C ILE A 187 -17.81 -1.63 7.51
N ARG A 188 -17.94 -0.35 7.93
CA ARG A 188 -16.89 0.32 8.70
C ARG A 188 -16.81 -0.16 10.15
N SER A 189 -17.93 -0.53 10.76
CA SER A 189 -18.02 -0.88 12.19
C SER A 189 -17.95 -2.38 12.47
N ASP A 190 -18.27 -3.23 11.49
CA ASP A 190 -18.23 -4.69 11.62
C ASP A 190 -16.86 -5.24 11.23
N ALA A 191 -16.01 -5.47 12.23
CA ALA A 191 -14.64 -5.95 11.98
C ALA A 191 -14.58 -7.32 11.28
N PRO A 192 -15.39 -8.34 11.59
CA PRO A 192 -15.51 -9.57 10.82
C PRO A 192 -15.87 -9.35 9.35
N LEU A 193 -16.86 -8.51 9.06
CA LEU A 193 -17.26 -8.18 7.70
C LEU A 193 -16.13 -7.49 6.94
N LEU A 194 -15.54 -6.46 7.51
CA LEU A 194 -14.43 -5.72 6.90
C LEU A 194 -13.26 -6.66 6.60
N ARG A 195 -12.91 -7.53 7.54
CA ARG A 195 -11.85 -8.51 7.35
C ARG A 195 -12.13 -9.45 6.18
N GLU A 196 -13.35 -9.94 6.05
CA GLU A 196 -13.75 -10.83 4.95
C GLU A 196 -13.70 -10.09 3.59
N LEU A 197 -14.15 -8.83 3.52
CA LEU A 197 -14.04 -8.00 2.32
C LEU A 197 -12.58 -7.82 1.89
N ILE A 198 -11.67 -7.57 2.85
CA ILE A 198 -10.23 -7.45 2.58
C ILE A 198 -9.68 -8.79 2.05
N ILE A 199 -9.97 -9.91 2.71
CA ILE A 199 -9.52 -11.25 2.30
C ILE A 199 -9.93 -11.55 0.86
N ARG A 200 -11.20 -11.36 0.52
CA ARG A 200 -11.73 -11.66 -0.81
C ARG A 200 -11.13 -10.76 -1.88
N SER A 201 -10.99 -9.46 -1.60
CA SER A 201 -10.35 -8.51 -2.51
C SER A 201 -8.90 -8.91 -2.83
N ILE A 202 -8.14 -9.25 -1.79
CA ILE A 202 -6.76 -9.71 -1.92
C ILE A 202 -6.69 -11.00 -2.76
N ARG A 203 -7.59 -11.96 -2.56
CA ARG A 203 -7.62 -13.21 -3.33
C ARG A 203 -7.85 -12.95 -4.82
N VAL A 204 -8.79 -12.08 -5.17
CA VAL A 204 -9.03 -11.71 -6.58
C VAL A 204 -7.78 -11.09 -7.18
N LYS A 205 -7.19 -10.12 -6.49
CA LYS A 205 -5.99 -9.43 -7.00
C LYS A 205 -4.78 -10.35 -7.11
N THR A 206 -4.50 -11.15 -6.11
CA THR A 206 -3.35 -12.06 -6.10
C THR A 206 -3.47 -13.10 -7.21
N ALA A 207 -4.63 -13.69 -7.42
CA ALA A 207 -4.85 -14.64 -8.51
C ALA A 207 -4.52 -14.04 -9.89
N ILE A 208 -4.94 -12.80 -10.14
CA ILE A 208 -4.66 -12.10 -11.40
C ILE A 208 -3.15 -11.76 -11.52
N VAL A 209 -2.54 -11.27 -10.43
CA VAL A 209 -1.13 -10.87 -10.42
C VAL A 209 -0.20 -12.08 -10.57
N GLU A 210 -0.51 -13.22 -9.96
CA GLU A 210 0.27 -14.45 -10.10
C GLU A 210 0.28 -14.94 -11.53
N HIS A 211 -0.85 -14.80 -12.25
CA HIS A 211 -0.97 -15.20 -13.65
C HIS A 211 -0.28 -14.21 -14.60
N ASP A 212 -0.32 -12.90 -14.31
CA ASP A 212 0.26 -11.85 -15.17
C ASP A 212 0.96 -10.78 -14.35
N GLN A 213 2.11 -11.07 -13.81
CA GLN A 213 2.86 -10.18 -12.94
C GLN A 213 3.22 -8.84 -13.60
N ARG A 214 3.51 -8.83 -14.92
CA ARG A 214 3.99 -7.66 -15.67
C ARG A 214 2.92 -6.95 -16.50
N GLU A 215 1.63 -7.26 -16.29
CA GLU A 215 0.50 -6.60 -16.96
C GLU A 215 0.58 -6.64 -18.49
N ARG A 216 0.93 -7.78 -19.03
CA ARG A 216 0.95 -7.99 -20.49
C ARG A 216 -0.40 -8.39 -21.06
N GLY A 217 -1.33 -8.86 -20.25
CA GLY A 217 -2.64 -9.37 -20.64
C GLY A 217 -3.70 -9.22 -19.57
N GLU A 218 -3.94 -10.27 -18.79
CA GLU A 218 -5.08 -10.40 -17.88
C GLU A 218 -5.08 -9.37 -16.73
N ARG A 219 -3.91 -8.96 -16.24
CA ARG A 219 -3.79 -7.96 -15.18
C ARG A 219 -4.37 -6.61 -15.59
N ARG A 220 -4.55 -6.33 -16.89
CA ARG A 220 -5.22 -5.12 -17.38
C ARG A 220 -6.66 -4.99 -16.91
N LYS A 221 -7.33 -6.10 -16.54
CA LYS A 221 -8.67 -6.09 -15.92
C LYS A 221 -8.70 -5.25 -14.65
N LEU A 222 -7.60 -5.21 -13.89
CA LEU A 222 -7.48 -4.39 -12.68
C LEU A 222 -7.55 -2.88 -12.96
N ASN A 223 -7.44 -2.45 -14.22
CA ASN A 223 -7.60 -1.06 -14.63
C ASN A 223 -9.07 -0.71 -15.00
N LEU A 224 -10.03 -1.57 -14.65
CA LEU A 224 -11.46 -1.27 -14.84
C LEU A 224 -11.79 0.07 -14.17
N GLY A 225 -12.39 0.98 -14.94
CA GLY A 225 -12.74 2.34 -14.49
C GLY A 225 -11.59 3.37 -14.55
N HIS A 226 -10.33 2.96 -14.54
CA HIS A 226 -9.17 3.86 -14.42
C HIS A 226 -9.06 4.90 -15.55
N THR A 227 -9.47 4.57 -16.77
CA THR A 227 -9.44 5.53 -17.90
C THR A 227 -10.30 6.75 -17.61
N PHE A 228 -11.51 6.54 -17.09
CA PHE A 228 -12.42 7.63 -16.72
C PHE A 228 -11.95 8.30 -15.42
N ALA A 229 -11.57 7.53 -14.41
CA ALA A 229 -11.10 8.04 -13.13
C ALA A 229 -9.90 9.01 -13.31
N HIS A 230 -8.88 8.61 -14.04
CA HIS A 230 -7.70 9.46 -14.27
C HIS A 230 -8.04 10.74 -15.08
N ALA A 231 -8.99 10.67 -16.01
CA ALA A 231 -9.44 11.87 -16.73
C ALA A 231 -10.16 12.84 -15.79
N ILE A 232 -11.02 12.32 -14.90
CA ILE A 232 -11.74 13.11 -13.92
C ILE A 232 -10.78 13.69 -12.88
N GLU A 233 -9.88 12.90 -12.32
CA GLU A 233 -8.85 13.33 -11.34
C GLU A 233 -7.96 14.44 -11.90
N LYS A 234 -7.64 14.40 -13.20
CA LYS A 234 -6.86 15.45 -13.87
C LYS A 234 -7.61 16.76 -13.97
N SER A 235 -8.94 16.70 -14.09
CA SER A 235 -9.81 17.88 -14.23
C SER A 235 -10.25 18.45 -12.88
N PHE A 236 -10.31 17.61 -11.83
CA PHE A 236 -10.79 17.96 -10.50
C PHE A 236 -9.79 17.53 -9.44
N THR A 237 -8.92 18.46 -9.02
CA THR A 237 -7.80 18.19 -8.10
C THR A 237 -8.20 17.81 -6.67
N ASN A 238 -9.47 17.96 -6.32
CA ASN A 238 -10.01 17.69 -4.99
C ASN A 238 -10.72 16.30 -4.87
N LEU A 239 -10.67 15.48 -5.91
CA LEU A 239 -11.20 14.12 -5.85
C LEU A 239 -10.11 13.12 -5.44
N SER A 240 -10.48 12.14 -4.61
CA SER A 240 -9.63 11.00 -4.29
C SER A 240 -9.74 9.92 -5.36
N HIS A 241 -8.73 9.07 -5.46
CA HIS A 241 -8.78 7.87 -6.30
C HIS A 241 -9.87 6.91 -5.80
N GLY A 242 -10.65 6.30 -6.70
CA GLY A 242 -11.76 5.39 -6.37
C GLY A 242 -13.16 6.12 -6.33
#